data_50e0136b6892d394d42a900ec64da246
#
_entry.id   50e0136b6892d394d42a900ec64da246
#
_cell.length_a   1.000
_cell.length_b   1.000
_cell.length_c   1.000
_cell.angle_alpha   90.00
_cell.angle_beta   90.00
_cell.angle_gamma   90.00
#
_symmetry.space_group_name_H-M   'P 1'
#
loop_
_entity.id
_entity.type
_entity.pdbx_description
1 polymer ?
#
loop_
_entity_poly.entity_id
_entity_poly.type
_entity_poly.pdbx_seq_one_letter_code
_entity_poly.pdbx_strand_id
1 'polypeptide(L)'
;MGYALGNPLKLFQFNNQPSASIGIVSATNMDFGMQQSGKVFQDMIQTDAAINTGNSGGPLVNSLGEVVGINTFIFRDSEFNRSSTGIGFAIPINYAKRVAKELKLTGEIDRNYYIGFLGSPLDRRLANYLDIPFVKGVIINQVFKSSPAEKAGLRLSDIILSCNGVEVKEANDIFKIIHENDIRAGEIVRLKIFRKGRYKNIKMKIERFK
;
A
#
# COMPACT_ATOMS: atom_id res chain seq x y z
N MET A 1 12.70 8.35 -22.25
CA MET A 1 13.42 9.40 -21.50
C MET A 1 12.48 10.01 -20.48
N GLY A 2 12.99 10.36 -19.28
CA GLY A 2 12.28 11.06 -18.23
C GLY A 2 13.04 12.31 -17.82
N TYR A 3 12.34 13.41 -17.68
CA TYR A 3 12.89 14.67 -17.19
C TYR A 3 12.27 14.99 -15.85
N ALA A 4 13.09 15.07 -14.79
CA ALA A 4 12.64 15.50 -13.48
C ALA A 4 12.82 17.02 -13.37
N LEU A 5 11.72 17.73 -13.21
CA LEU A 5 11.71 19.19 -13.10
C LEU A 5 11.54 19.63 -11.65
N GLY A 6 12.15 20.75 -11.28
CA GLY A 6 12.02 21.28 -9.92
C GLY A 6 12.84 22.53 -9.67
N ASN A 7 12.98 22.88 -8.40
CA ASN A 7 13.75 24.03 -7.95
C ASN A 7 14.81 23.62 -6.90
N PRO A 8 15.82 22.80 -7.29
CA PRO A 8 16.87 22.39 -6.39
C PRO A 8 17.63 23.61 -5.85
N LEU A 9 17.96 23.60 -4.55
CA LEU A 9 18.70 24.67 -3.89
C LEU A 9 18.08 26.08 -4.05
N LYS A 10 16.80 26.17 -4.39
CA LYS A 10 16.08 27.45 -4.66
C LYS A 10 16.68 28.27 -5.82
N LEU A 11 17.29 27.61 -6.81
CA LEU A 11 17.96 28.27 -7.94
C LEU A 11 16.98 29.07 -8.81
N PHE A 12 15.69 28.78 -8.76
CA PHE A 12 14.64 29.53 -9.45
C PHE A 12 14.72 31.05 -9.19
N GLN A 13 15.14 31.45 -7.98
CA GLN A 13 15.27 32.88 -7.63
C GLN A 13 16.34 33.63 -8.44
N PHE A 14 17.26 32.94 -9.11
CA PHE A 14 18.33 33.57 -9.89
C PHE A 14 18.00 33.76 -11.36
N ASN A 15 17.15 32.88 -11.93
CA ASN A 15 16.87 32.90 -13.38
C ASN A 15 15.37 32.73 -13.72
N ASN A 16 14.49 32.60 -12.72
CA ASN A 16 13.06 32.36 -12.89
C ASN A 16 12.72 31.15 -13.77
N GLN A 17 13.60 30.14 -13.80
CA GLN A 17 13.38 28.92 -14.56
C GLN A 17 13.60 27.68 -13.69
N PRO A 18 12.75 26.63 -13.84
CA PRO A 18 12.97 25.37 -13.15
C PRO A 18 14.23 24.67 -13.68
N SER A 19 14.93 23.99 -12.81
CA SER A 19 15.99 23.10 -13.19
C SER A 19 15.41 21.78 -13.71
N ALA A 20 16.09 21.18 -14.69
CA ALA A 20 15.74 19.89 -15.23
C ALA A 20 16.91 18.92 -15.10
N SER A 21 16.65 17.70 -14.66
CA SER A 21 17.55 16.56 -14.78
C SER A 21 16.96 15.54 -15.74
N ILE A 22 17.82 14.90 -16.54
CA ILE A 22 17.40 13.89 -17.52
C ILE A 22 17.84 12.51 -17.06
N GLY A 23 17.02 11.52 -17.37
CA GLY A 23 17.29 10.11 -17.18
C GLY A 23 16.31 9.24 -17.97
N ILE A 24 16.17 7.99 -17.56
CA ILE A 24 15.19 7.06 -18.11
C ILE A 24 14.22 6.62 -17.00
N VAL A 25 13.10 6.04 -17.40
CA VAL A 25 12.29 5.22 -16.51
C VAL A 25 12.98 3.86 -16.41
N SER A 26 13.56 3.57 -15.25
CA SER A 26 14.35 2.35 -14.99
C SER A 26 13.45 1.16 -14.66
N ALA A 27 12.34 1.42 -13.95
CA ALA A 27 11.31 0.42 -13.63
C ALA A 27 9.96 1.09 -13.35
N THR A 28 8.90 0.31 -13.45
CA THR A 28 7.54 0.68 -13.04
C THR A 28 6.98 -0.34 -12.06
N ASN A 29 5.87 -0.02 -11.41
CA ASN A 29 5.19 -0.90 -10.46
C ASN A 29 6.11 -1.37 -9.32
N MET A 30 6.93 -0.46 -8.80
CA MET A 30 7.82 -0.75 -7.67
C MET A 30 7.06 -0.60 -6.36
N ASP A 31 6.90 -1.72 -5.65
CA ASP A 31 6.18 -1.78 -4.37
C ASP A 31 7.16 -1.89 -3.21
N PHE A 32 7.12 -0.90 -2.33
CA PHE A 32 7.93 -0.88 -1.10
C PHE A 32 7.10 -1.23 0.14
N GLY A 33 5.78 -1.46 -0.03
CA GLY A 33 4.86 -1.75 1.04
C GLY A 33 4.75 -0.62 2.07
N MET A 34 4.25 -0.98 3.25
CA MET A 34 4.09 -0.04 4.36
C MET A 34 5.43 0.16 5.07
N GLN A 35 5.88 1.40 5.12
CA GLN A 35 7.08 1.82 5.83
C GLN A 35 6.83 1.96 7.33
N GLN A 36 7.89 1.98 8.13
CA GLN A 36 7.80 2.19 9.59
C GLN A 36 7.07 3.50 9.97
N SER A 37 7.08 4.49 9.08
CA SER A 37 6.36 5.75 9.24
C SER A 37 4.85 5.64 8.97
N GLY A 38 4.32 4.46 8.63
CA GLY A 38 2.94 4.23 8.20
C GLY A 38 2.64 4.68 6.76
N LYS A 39 3.63 5.20 6.04
CA LYS A 39 3.48 5.55 4.62
C LYS A 39 3.54 4.29 3.75
N VAL A 40 2.69 4.23 2.75
CA VAL A 40 2.67 3.16 1.75
C VAL A 40 3.19 3.71 0.42
N PHE A 41 4.18 3.04 -0.16
CA PHE A 41 4.72 3.36 -1.48
C PHE A 41 4.47 2.19 -2.41
N GLN A 42 3.59 2.41 -3.38
CA GLN A 42 3.15 1.40 -4.34
C GLN A 42 3.15 1.93 -5.76
N ASP A 43 3.25 1.01 -6.71
CA ASP A 43 3.26 1.30 -8.15
C ASP A 43 4.30 2.37 -8.55
N MET A 44 5.33 2.60 -7.71
CA MET A 44 6.27 3.68 -7.92
C MET A 44 7.01 3.55 -9.24
N ILE A 45 7.25 4.69 -9.88
CA ILE A 45 8.12 4.79 -11.07
C ILE A 45 9.55 5.02 -10.58
N GLN A 46 10.47 4.12 -10.94
CA GLN A 46 11.90 4.32 -10.73
C GLN A 46 12.52 5.07 -11.89
N THR A 47 13.41 6.02 -11.61
CA THR A 47 14.18 6.78 -12.59
C THR A 47 15.62 6.98 -12.12
N ASP A 48 16.54 7.04 -13.04
CA ASP A 48 17.93 7.45 -12.79
C ASP A 48 18.15 8.96 -13.02
N ALA A 49 17.11 9.69 -13.44
CA ALA A 49 17.12 11.15 -13.41
C ALA A 49 17.42 11.62 -11.97
N ALA A 50 18.34 12.55 -11.82
CA ALA A 50 18.78 13.02 -10.51
C ALA A 50 17.62 13.69 -9.76
N ILE A 51 17.11 13.00 -8.72
CA ILE A 51 16.13 13.52 -7.78
C ILE A 51 16.88 14.04 -6.57
N ASN A 52 16.73 15.32 -6.27
CA ASN A 52 17.39 16.00 -5.16
C ASN A 52 16.38 16.87 -4.39
N THR A 53 16.81 17.37 -3.22
CA THR A 53 16.02 18.34 -2.46
C THR A 53 15.69 19.54 -3.35
N GLY A 54 14.37 19.79 -3.55
CA GLY A 54 13.84 20.90 -4.34
C GLY A 54 13.19 20.47 -5.65
N ASN A 55 13.41 19.24 -6.15
CA ASN A 55 12.58 18.73 -7.25
C ASN A 55 11.53 17.70 -6.78
N SER A 56 11.54 17.29 -5.51
CA SER A 56 10.43 16.54 -4.91
C SER A 56 9.14 17.36 -4.92
N GLY A 57 8.04 16.76 -5.37
CA GLY A 57 6.76 17.41 -5.64
C GLY A 57 6.65 18.01 -7.04
N GLY A 58 7.76 18.16 -7.75
CA GLY A 58 7.79 18.55 -9.16
C GLY A 58 7.44 17.40 -10.10
N PRO A 59 7.16 17.67 -11.37
CA PRO A 59 6.77 16.64 -12.31
C PRO A 59 7.97 15.82 -12.82
N LEU A 60 7.72 14.53 -13.05
CA LEU A 60 8.49 13.71 -13.96
C LEU A 60 7.76 13.71 -15.30
N VAL A 61 8.41 14.18 -16.36
CA VAL A 61 7.81 14.30 -17.70
C VAL A 61 8.51 13.39 -18.71
N ASN A 62 7.76 12.95 -19.71
CA ASN A 62 8.33 12.19 -20.84
C ASN A 62 8.88 13.13 -21.94
N SER A 63 9.37 12.55 -23.03
CA SER A 63 9.92 13.31 -24.18
C SER A 63 8.88 14.11 -24.97
N LEU A 64 7.60 13.88 -24.73
CA LEU A 64 6.49 14.64 -25.33
C LEU A 64 6.04 15.81 -24.44
N GLY A 65 6.66 16.00 -23.27
CA GLY A 65 6.26 17.00 -22.28
C GLY A 65 5.08 16.59 -21.41
N GLU A 66 4.62 15.33 -21.49
CA GLU A 66 3.53 14.84 -20.67
C GLU A 66 4.02 14.45 -19.28
N VAL A 67 3.28 14.84 -18.23
CA VAL A 67 3.58 14.44 -16.86
C VAL A 67 3.22 12.97 -16.68
N VAL A 68 4.22 12.14 -16.36
CA VAL A 68 4.07 10.71 -16.09
C VAL A 68 4.09 10.38 -14.59
N GLY A 69 4.65 11.28 -13.77
CA GLY A 69 4.71 11.09 -12.32
C GLY A 69 5.02 12.36 -11.56
N ILE A 70 5.01 12.25 -10.22
CA ILE A 70 5.41 13.32 -9.29
C ILE A 70 6.67 12.84 -8.56
N ASN A 71 7.78 13.56 -8.72
CA ASN A 71 9.04 13.25 -8.06
C ASN A 71 8.87 13.23 -6.55
N THR A 72 9.39 12.21 -5.88
CA THR A 72 9.09 12.01 -4.45
C THR A 72 10.38 11.91 -3.61
N PHE A 73 11.14 10.84 -3.77
CA PHE A 73 12.30 10.57 -2.94
C PHE A 73 13.39 9.81 -3.70
N ILE A 74 14.59 9.80 -3.12
CA ILE A 74 15.70 8.91 -3.49
C ILE A 74 15.79 7.77 -2.47
N PHE A 75 16.13 6.59 -2.93
CA PHE A 75 16.42 5.47 -2.02
C PHE A 75 17.70 5.80 -1.23
N ARG A 76 17.61 5.68 0.10
CA ARG A 76 18.77 5.79 0.99
C ARG A 76 19.03 4.44 1.60
N ASP A 77 20.21 3.92 1.38
CA ASP A 77 20.67 2.75 2.11
C ASP A 77 20.92 3.14 3.58
N SER A 78 20.11 2.56 4.47
CA SER A 78 20.17 2.86 5.91
C SER A 78 21.47 2.38 6.55
N GLU A 79 22.13 1.36 6.01
CA GLU A 79 23.36 0.81 6.57
C GLU A 79 24.58 1.69 6.28
N PHE A 80 24.60 2.40 5.16
CA PHE A 80 25.75 3.21 4.76
C PHE A 80 25.50 4.71 4.83
N ASN A 81 24.30 5.16 5.20
CA ASN A 81 23.87 6.56 5.23
C ASN A 81 24.22 7.34 3.94
N ARG A 82 24.29 6.61 2.80
CA ARG A 82 24.57 7.15 1.48
C ARG A 82 23.28 7.20 0.67
N SER A 83 23.02 8.36 0.07
CA SER A 83 22.00 8.44 -0.96
C SER A 83 22.48 7.67 -2.20
N SER A 84 21.71 6.70 -2.65
CA SER A 84 22.02 6.00 -3.89
C SER A 84 21.82 6.96 -5.06
N THR A 85 22.94 7.46 -5.61
CA THR A 85 22.89 8.30 -6.81
C THR A 85 22.29 7.49 -7.95
N GLY A 86 21.29 8.03 -8.65
CA GLY A 86 20.67 7.35 -9.80
C GLY A 86 19.54 6.39 -9.45
N ILE A 87 19.02 6.43 -8.21
CA ILE A 87 17.82 5.66 -7.82
C ILE A 87 16.80 6.64 -7.23
N GLY A 88 16.05 7.29 -8.11
CA GLY A 88 14.95 8.17 -7.77
C GLY A 88 13.60 7.50 -7.97
N PHE A 89 12.57 7.98 -7.26
CA PHE A 89 11.20 7.46 -7.35
C PHE A 89 10.20 8.57 -7.55
N ALA A 90 9.18 8.28 -8.37
CA ALA A 90 8.06 9.18 -8.60
C ALA A 90 6.73 8.43 -8.38
N ILE A 91 5.73 9.15 -7.87
CA ILE A 91 4.34 8.68 -7.76
C ILE A 91 3.73 8.72 -9.17
N PRO A 92 3.12 7.64 -9.67
CA PRO A 92 2.47 7.64 -10.98
C PRO A 92 1.38 8.70 -11.08
N ILE A 93 1.33 9.39 -12.22
CA ILE A 93 0.38 10.50 -12.42
C ILE A 93 -1.08 10.03 -12.35
N ASN A 94 -1.37 8.78 -12.76
CA ASN A 94 -2.72 8.24 -12.70
C ASN A 94 -3.20 8.09 -11.25
N TYR A 95 -2.31 7.66 -10.34
CA TYR A 95 -2.60 7.61 -8.91
C TYR A 95 -2.80 9.03 -8.35
N ALA A 96 -1.88 9.94 -8.66
CA ALA A 96 -1.98 11.33 -8.20
C ALA A 96 -3.27 12.02 -8.67
N LYS A 97 -3.70 11.81 -9.92
CA LYS A 97 -4.98 12.32 -10.45
C LYS A 97 -6.19 11.77 -9.68
N ARG A 98 -6.18 10.47 -9.33
CA ARG A 98 -7.25 9.85 -8.53
C ARG A 98 -7.37 10.51 -7.16
N VAL A 99 -6.23 10.64 -6.47
CA VAL A 99 -6.13 11.29 -5.16
C VAL A 99 -6.57 12.76 -5.22
N ALA A 100 -6.09 13.52 -6.21
CA ALA A 100 -6.44 14.92 -6.40
C ALA A 100 -7.94 15.11 -6.68
N LYS A 101 -8.53 14.22 -7.50
CA LYS A 101 -9.99 14.26 -7.78
C LYS A 101 -10.80 14.04 -6.50
N GLU A 102 -10.40 13.09 -5.66
CA GLU A 102 -11.08 12.81 -4.42
C GLU A 102 -10.96 13.98 -3.45
N LEU A 103 -9.75 14.51 -3.22
CA LEU A 103 -9.53 15.69 -2.39
C LEU A 103 -10.36 16.90 -2.85
N LYS A 104 -10.49 17.08 -4.17
CA LYS A 104 -11.32 18.17 -4.74
C LYS A 104 -12.80 17.99 -4.44
N LEU A 105 -13.30 16.75 -4.38
CA LEU A 105 -14.72 16.45 -4.16
C LEU A 105 -15.11 16.44 -2.68
N THR A 106 -14.24 15.90 -1.82
CA THR A 106 -14.56 15.60 -0.42
C THR A 106 -13.78 16.45 0.58
N GLY A 107 -12.70 17.12 0.14
CA GLY A 107 -11.78 17.86 1.01
C GLY A 107 -10.80 16.96 1.77
N GLU A 108 -11.05 15.68 1.83
CA GLU A 108 -10.23 14.71 2.58
C GLU A 108 -10.20 13.34 1.88
N ILE A 109 -9.24 12.49 2.26
CA ILE A 109 -9.19 11.10 1.86
C ILE A 109 -9.52 10.26 3.08
N ASP A 110 -10.71 9.69 3.10
CA ASP A 110 -11.13 8.81 4.19
C ASP A 110 -10.56 7.41 4.00
N ARG A 111 -9.58 7.06 4.84
CA ARG A 111 -9.00 5.71 4.95
C ARG A 111 -9.44 5.01 6.22
N ASN A 112 -10.50 5.49 6.87
CA ASN A 112 -11.04 4.87 8.06
C ASN A 112 -11.87 3.66 7.68
N TYR A 113 -11.48 2.48 8.17
CA TYR A 113 -12.20 1.25 7.90
C TYR A 113 -12.23 0.33 9.13
N TYR A 114 -13.18 -0.58 9.11
CA TYR A 114 -13.42 -1.56 10.15
C TYR A 114 -13.68 -2.93 9.54
N ILE A 115 -13.00 -3.96 10.05
CA ILE A 115 -13.13 -5.36 9.61
C ILE A 115 -13.92 -6.21 10.62
N GLY A 116 -13.76 -5.94 11.91
CA GLY A 116 -14.62 -6.48 12.97
C GLY A 116 -14.31 -7.87 13.46
N PHE A 117 -13.04 -8.29 13.46
CA PHE A 117 -12.59 -9.50 14.13
C PHE A 117 -11.18 -9.32 14.71
N LEU A 118 -10.83 -10.19 15.65
CA LEU A 118 -9.48 -10.38 16.15
C LEU A 118 -9.00 -11.77 15.78
N GLY A 119 -7.72 -11.88 15.47
CA GLY A 119 -7.09 -13.15 15.13
C GLY A 119 -5.62 -13.18 15.54
N SER A 120 -5.08 -14.37 15.66
CA SER A 120 -3.67 -14.61 15.94
C SER A 120 -3.10 -15.65 14.96
N PRO A 121 -1.77 -15.67 14.75
CA PRO A 121 -1.16 -16.73 13.98
C PRO A 121 -1.51 -18.10 14.53
N LEU A 122 -1.91 -19.05 13.67
CA LEU A 122 -2.09 -20.42 14.07
C LEU A 122 -0.75 -21.14 14.05
N ASP A 123 -0.23 -21.50 15.22
CA ASP A 123 0.93 -22.36 15.36
C ASP A 123 0.53 -23.83 15.59
N ARG A 124 1.53 -24.73 15.57
CA ARG A 124 1.29 -26.17 15.76
C ARG A 124 0.80 -26.52 17.17
N ARG A 125 1.22 -25.73 18.18
CA ARG A 125 0.81 -25.98 19.58
C ARG A 125 -0.67 -25.65 19.75
N LEU A 126 -1.09 -24.51 19.21
CA LEU A 126 -2.48 -24.08 19.23
C LEU A 126 -3.37 -25.03 18.41
N ALA A 127 -2.92 -25.46 17.24
CA ALA A 127 -3.65 -26.43 16.41
C ALA A 127 -3.87 -27.74 17.16
N ASN A 128 -2.83 -28.29 17.81
CA ASN A 128 -2.93 -29.52 18.63
C ASN A 128 -3.84 -29.32 19.84
N TYR A 129 -3.75 -28.18 20.54
CA TYR A 129 -4.62 -27.86 21.68
C TYR A 129 -6.11 -27.78 21.30
N LEU A 130 -6.41 -27.25 20.11
CA LEU A 130 -7.77 -27.11 19.60
C LEU A 130 -8.26 -28.36 18.84
N ASP A 131 -7.45 -29.40 18.74
CA ASP A 131 -7.74 -30.62 17.97
C ASP A 131 -8.18 -30.34 16.52
N ILE A 132 -7.45 -29.43 15.85
CA ILE A 132 -7.70 -29.05 14.46
C ILE A 132 -6.45 -29.28 13.60
N PRO A 133 -6.62 -29.59 12.30
CA PRO A 133 -5.50 -29.72 11.40
C PRO A 133 -4.67 -28.42 11.36
N PHE A 134 -3.34 -28.57 11.45
CA PHE A 134 -2.47 -27.41 11.28
C PHE A 134 -2.46 -26.95 9.81
N VAL A 135 -2.97 -25.74 9.58
CA VAL A 135 -2.87 -25.00 8.33
C VAL A 135 -2.30 -23.62 8.63
N LYS A 136 -1.34 -23.18 7.83
CA LYS A 136 -0.71 -21.88 8.03
C LYS A 136 -1.71 -20.76 7.76
N GLY A 137 -1.90 -19.87 8.72
CA GLY A 137 -2.85 -18.78 8.60
C GLY A 137 -3.17 -18.10 9.91
N VAL A 138 -4.20 -17.29 9.92
CA VAL A 138 -4.69 -16.50 11.06
C VAL A 138 -5.98 -17.14 11.59
N ILE A 139 -5.94 -17.66 12.82
CA ILE A 139 -7.14 -18.18 13.48
C ILE A 139 -7.94 -17.01 14.08
N ILE A 140 -9.26 -17.00 13.84
CA ILE A 140 -10.16 -15.99 14.41
C ILE A 140 -10.45 -16.33 15.86
N ASN A 141 -10.05 -15.43 16.75
CA ASN A 141 -10.25 -15.55 18.21
C ASN A 141 -11.52 -14.83 18.67
N GLN A 142 -11.98 -13.83 17.92
CA GLN A 142 -13.19 -13.08 18.22
C GLN A 142 -13.79 -12.49 16.96
N VAL A 143 -15.12 -12.50 16.85
CA VAL A 143 -15.89 -11.75 15.87
C VAL A 143 -16.80 -10.79 16.63
N PHE A 144 -16.74 -9.52 16.30
CA PHE A 144 -17.57 -8.51 16.96
C PHE A 144 -18.98 -8.50 16.39
N LYS A 145 -19.96 -8.29 17.27
CA LYS A 145 -21.38 -8.25 16.91
C LYS A 145 -21.64 -7.08 15.94
N SER A 146 -22.52 -7.31 14.96
CA SER A 146 -22.90 -6.35 13.91
C SER A 146 -21.76 -5.84 13.05
N SER A 147 -20.61 -6.51 13.11
CA SER A 147 -19.41 -6.14 12.34
C SER A 147 -19.46 -6.64 10.89
N PRO A 148 -18.59 -6.10 10.00
CA PRO A 148 -18.36 -6.63 8.67
C PRO A 148 -18.04 -8.13 8.65
N ALA A 149 -17.20 -8.58 9.59
CA ALA A 149 -16.83 -9.99 9.73
C ALA A 149 -18.04 -10.88 10.04
N GLU A 150 -18.89 -10.48 11.00
CA GLU A 150 -20.11 -11.23 11.34
C GLU A 150 -21.08 -11.26 10.17
N LYS A 151 -21.33 -10.10 9.53
CA LYS A 151 -22.20 -9.98 8.35
C LYS A 151 -21.72 -10.83 7.18
N ALA A 152 -20.41 -10.96 7.00
CA ALA A 152 -19.80 -11.83 6.01
C ALA A 152 -19.87 -13.33 6.38
N GLY A 153 -20.29 -13.66 7.60
CA GLY A 153 -20.41 -15.02 8.09
C GLY A 153 -19.09 -15.64 8.57
N LEU A 154 -18.10 -14.82 8.93
CA LEU A 154 -16.92 -15.27 9.66
C LEU A 154 -17.32 -15.72 11.07
N ARG A 155 -16.59 -16.68 11.60
CA ARG A 155 -16.90 -17.31 12.90
C ARG A 155 -15.63 -17.54 13.70
N LEU A 156 -15.79 -17.70 14.99
CA LEU A 156 -14.72 -18.17 15.88
C LEU A 156 -14.12 -19.46 15.34
N SER A 157 -12.83 -19.63 15.47
CA SER A 157 -12.01 -20.75 14.96
C SER A 157 -11.97 -20.91 13.44
N ASP A 158 -12.45 -19.96 12.65
CA ASP A 158 -12.08 -19.90 11.23
C ASP A 158 -10.59 -19.58 11.09
N ILE A 159 -9.93 -20.20 10.13
CA ILE A 159 -8.53 -19.92 9.84
C ILE A 159 -8.46 -19.19 8.49
N ILE A 160 -8.06 -17.94 8.49
CA ILE A 160 -7.87 -17.14 7.27
C ILE A 160 -6.52 -17.52 6.68
N LEU A 161 -6.52 -17.94 5.43
CA LEU A 161 -5.35 -18.40 4.69
C LEU A 161 -4.84 -17.35 3.72
N SER A 162 -5.75 -16.59 3.11
CA SER A 162 -5.40 -15.51 2.21
C SER A 162 -6.45 -14.40 2.21
N CYS A 163 -6.00 -13.20 1.87
CA CYS A 163 -6.83 -12.02 1.62
C CYS A 163 -6.53 -11.51 0.21
N ASN A 164 -7.54 -11.38 -0.65
CA ASN A 164 -7.42 -11.01 -2.07
C ASN A 164 -6.37 -11.84 -2.85
N GLY A 165 -6.22 -13.12 -2.50
CA GLY A 165 -5.27 -14.03 -3.14
C GLY A 165 -3.85 -14.02 -2.53
N VAL A 166 -3.53 -13.04 -1.66
CA VAL A 166 -2.25 -12.95 -0.96
C VAL A 166 -2.32 -13.78 0.34
N GLU A 167 -1.34 -14.65 0.56
CA GLU A 167 -1.25 -15.43 1.80
C GLU A 167 -1.12 -14.52 3.03
N VAL A 168 -1.79 -14.91 4.12
CA VAL A 168 -1.70 -14.23 5.42
C VAL A 168 -1.14 -15.18 6.47
N LYS A 169 -0.24 -14.69 7.29
CA LYS A 169 0.43 -15.43 8.38
C LYS A 169 0.09 -14.84 9.74
N GLU A 170 -0.15 -13.55 9.79
CA GLU A 170 -0.53 -12.79 10.99
C GLU A 170 -1.67 -11.82 10.67
N ALA A 171 -2.41 -11.39 11.70
CA ALA A 171 -3.55 -10.48 11.50
C ALA A 171 -3.14 -9.17 10.81
N ASN A 172 -1.91 -8.70 11.07
CA ASN A 172 -1.38 -7.48 10.48
C ASN A 172 -1.20 -7.57 8.95
N ASP A 173 -1.04 -8.78 8.39
CA ASP A 173 -0.94 -8.96 6.94
C ASP A 173 -2.24 -8.54 6.23
N ILE A 174 -3.40 -8.77 6.88
CA ILE A 174 -4.70 -8.37 6.32
C ILE A 174 -4.79 -6.84 6.25
N PHE A 175 -4.33 -6.14 7.31
CA PHE A 175 -4.28 -4.68 7.32
C PHE A 175 -3.30 -4.14 6.28
N LYS A 176 -2.12 -4.77 6.14
CA LYS A 176 -1.16 -4.41 5.09
C LYS A 176 -1.80 -4.54 3.71
N ILE A 177 -2.44 -5.68 3.40
CA ILE A 177 -3.10 -5.92 2.11
C ILE A 177 -4.19 -4.87 1.83
N ILE A 178 -5.01 -4.53 2.83
CA ILE A 178 -6.04 -3.49 2.71
C ILE A 178 -5.39 -2.14 2.41
N HIS A 179 -4.35 -1.79 3.14
CA HIS A 179 -3.64 -0.52 3.01
C HIS A 179 -2.89 -0.41 1.68
N GLU A 180 -2.16 -1.47 1.34
CA GLU A 180 -1.36 -1.54 0.11
C GLU A 180 -2.21 -1.52 -1.16
N ASN A 181 -3.42 -2.01 -1.12
CA ASN A 181 -4.34 -1.96 -2.25
C ASN A 181 -5.32 -0.77 -2.18
N ASP A 182 -5.08 0.20 -1.27
CA ASP A 182 -5.95 1.39 -1.05
C ASP A 182 -7.44 1.00 -0.96
N ILE A 183 -7.73 -0.15 -0.32
CA ILE A 183 -9.09 -0.67 -0.16
C ILE A 183 -9.80 0.14 0.92
N ARG A 184 -11.02 0.57 0.65
CA ARG A 184 -11.76 1.50 1.48
C ARG A 184 -13.08 0.97 1.99
N ALA A 185 -13.67 1.66 2.94
CA ALA A 185 -15.02 1.37 3.40
C ALA A 185 -16.00 1.36 2.22
N GLY A 186 -16.82 0.33 2.14
CA GLY A 186 -17.73 0.07 1.02
C GLY A 186 -17.21 -0.97 0.02
N GLU A 187 -15.91 -1.22 -0.03
CA GLU A 187 -15.29 -2.20 -0.93
C GLU A 187 -15.28 -3.61 -0.33
N ILE A 188 -15.01 -4.60 -1.17
CA ILE A 188 -15.08 -6.01 -0.81
C ILE A 188 -13.68 -6.62 -0.81
N VAL A 189 -13.30 -7.24 0.30
CA VAL A 189 -12.16 -8.16 0.36
C VAL A 189 -12.62 -9.60 0.22
N ARG A 190 -11.81 -10.42 -0.44
CA ARG A 190 -12.05 -11.85 -0.62
C ARG A 190 -11.11 -12.61 0.30
N LEU A 191 -11.69 -13.33 1.25
CA LEU A 191 -10.96 -14.15 2.21
C LEU A 191 -11.09 -15.63 1.85
N LYS A 192 -9.99 -16.34 1.71
CA LYS A 192 -9.99 -17.81 1.68
C LYS A 192 -9.80 -18.30 3.11
N ILE A 193 -10.72 -19.09 3.59
CA ILE A 193 -10.70 -19.60 4.95
C ILE A 193 -10.72 -21.12 4.98
N PHE A 194 -10.26 -21.70 6.10
CA PHE A 194 -10.44 -23.10 6.44
C PHE A 194 -11.38 -23.18 7.66
N ARG A 195 -12.46 -23.96 7.51
CA ARG A 195 -13.48 -24.13 8.54
C ARG A 195 -13.92 -25.60 8.59
N LYS A 196 -13.76 -26.28 9.73
CA LYS A 196 -14.24 -27.66 9.95
C LYS A 196 -13.84 -28.60 8.79
N GLY A 197 -12.56 -28.66 8.46
CA GLY A 197 -12.03 -29.54 7.43
C GLY A 197 -12.27 -29.11 5.97
N ARG A 198 -12.88 -27.94 5.72
CA ARG A 198 -13.23 -27.49 4.37
C ARG A 198 -12.72 -26.07 4.08
N TYR A 199 -12.26 -25.84 2.84
CA TYR A 199 -11.94 -24.51 2.35
C TYR A 199 -13.21 -23.79 1.92
N LYS A 200 -13.27 -22.49 2.21
CA LYS A 200 -14.37 -21.60 1.81
C LYS A 200 -13.83 -20.25 1.36
N ASN A 201 -14.53 -19.63 0.42
CA ASN A 201 -14.30 -18.24 0.03
C ASN A 201 -15.40 -17.36 0.63
N ILE A 202 -14.98 -16.34 1.35
CA ILE A 202 -15.86 -15.35 1.99
C ILE A 202 -15.62 -14.01 1.32
N LYS A 203 -16.70 -13.32 0.96
CA LYS A 203 -16.68 -11.94 0.51
C LYS A 203 -17.08 -11.06 1.69
N MET A 204 -16.17 -10.21 2.17
CA MET A 204 -16.43 -9.32 3.29
C MET A 204 -16.43 -7.89 2.79
N LYS A 205 -17.54 -7.18 2.94
CA LYS A 205 -17.62 -5.75 2.66
C LYS A 205 -17.06 -4.99 3.86
N ILE A 206 -16.02 -4.21 3.63
CA ILE A 206 -15.43 -3.36 4.66
C ILE A 206 -16.37 -2.19 4.95
N GLU A 207 -16.54 -1.86 6.21
CA GLU A 207 -17.37 -0.72 6.64
C GLU A 207 -16.51 0.37 7.23
N ARG A 208 -17.07 1.59 7.34
CA ARG A 208 -16.44 2.69 8.08
C ARG A 208 -16.48 2.38 9.57
N PHE A 209 -15.40 2.68 10.27
CA PHE A 209 -15.42 2.66 11.74
C PHE A 209 -16.37 3.77 12.22
N LYS A 210 -17.33 3.40 13.05
CA LYS A 210 -18.32 4.33 13.62
C LYS A 210 -17.81 4.97 14.88
#